data_96135557c651cef04b805a7df26578d1
#
_entry.id   96135557c651cef04b805a7df26578d1
#
_cell.length_a   1.000
_cell.length_b   1.000
_cell.length_c   1.000
_cell.angle_alpha   90.00
_cell.angle_beta   90.00
_cell.angle_gamma   90.00
#
_symmetry.space_group_name_H-M   'P 1'
#
loop_
_entity.id
_entity.type
_entity.pdbx_description
1 polymer ?
#
loop_
_entity_poly.entity_id
_entity_poly.type
_entity_poly.pdbx_seq_one_letter_code
_entity_poly.pdbx_strand_id
1 'polypeptide(L)'
;FARRMLQMSPQREYGDVMELALYNTVLSGMALDGKSFFYVNPLSVVPSACHADSRLQHVKTVRQKWFGCACCPPNIARIVSSIAAYAFTENEDTLLTHLYLGGSIRKTFPTGTLTLSIASDMPWDGHITVTLHADAPVSGTLGFRLPGWCPNPNVTADKPVRVADGYAY
;
A
#
# COMPACT_ATOMS: atom_id res chain seq x y z
N PHE A 1 -6.62 10.71 -1.21
CA PHE A 1 -6.28 11.50 -2.40
C PHE A 1 -5.50 10.64 -3.41
N ALA A 2 -4.27 10.18 -3.12
CA ALA A 2 -3.37 9.47 -4.06
C ALA A 2 -4.04 8.29 -4.79
N ARG A 3 -4.81 7.44 -4.07
CA ARG A 3 -5.58 6.36 -4.69
C ARG A 3 -6.54 6.87 -5.79
N ARG A 4 -7.19 8.01 -5.58
CA ARG A 4 -8.10 8.59 -6.59
C ARG A 4 -7.32 9.11 -7.81
N MET A 5 -6.14 9.67 -7.58
CA MET A 5 -5.27 10.09 -8.67
C MET A 5 -4.81 8.90 -9.51
N LEU A 6 -4.43 7.79 -8.89
CA LEU A 6 -4.06 6.54 -9.61
C LEU A 6 -5.20 5.98 -10.47
N GLN A 7 -6.46 6.17 -10.07
CA GLN A 7 -7.61 5.77 -10.87
C GLN A 7 -7.82 6.67 -12.11
N MET A 8 -7.36 7.91 -12.04
CA MET A 8 -7.50 8.89 -13.14
C MET A 8 -6.28 8.90 -14.05
N SER A 9 -5.09 8.81 -13.47
CA SER A 9 -3.81 8.87 -14.17
C SER A 9 -2.78 8.06 -13.38
N PRO A 10 -2.42 6.86 -13.83
CA PRO A 10 -1.48 6.01 -13.12
C PRO A 10 -0.05 6.53 -13.29
N GLN A 11 0.40 7.32 -12.32
CA GLN A 11 1.76 7.82 -12.21
C GLN A 11 2.41 7.29 -10.94
N ARG A 12 3.68 6.93 -11.04
CA ARG A 12 4.48 6.36 -9.93
C ARG A 12 4.41 7.23 -8.68
N GLU A 13 4.49 8.54 -8.82
CA GLU A 13 4.55 9.51 -7.73
C GLU A 13 3.34 9.40 -6.79
N TYR A 14 2.15 9.13 -7.32
CA TYR A 14 0.97 8.90 -6.48
C TYR A 14 1.06 7.58 -5.70
N GLY A 15 1.64 6.56 -6.32
CA GLY A 15 1.92 5.28 -5.66
C GLY A 15 2.96 5.41 -4.55
N ASP A 16 4.02 6.18 -4.78
CA ASP A 16 5.09 6.45 -3.82
C ASP A 16 4.56 7.19 -2.58
N VAL A 17 3.75 8.24 -2.78
CA VAL A 17 3.10 8.96 -1.67
C VAL A 17 2.16 8.05 -0.90
N MET A 18 1.40 7.20 -1.58
CA MET A 18 0.46 6.27 -0.95
C MET A 18 1.19 5.21 -0.12
N GLU A 19 2.27 4.65 -0.64
CA GLU A 19 3.13 3.68 0.06
C GLU A 19 3.79 4.30 1.30
N LEU A 20 4.38 5.48 1.15
CA LEU A 20 5.00 6.22 2.25
C LEU A 20 3.98 6.53 3.37
N ALA A 21 2.79 6.99 3.00
CA ALA A 21 1.72 7.27 3.96
C ALA A 21 1.26 6.00 4.68
N LEU A 22 1.14 4.87 3.96
CA LEU A 22 0.71 3.60 4.55
C LEU A 22 1.72 3.12 5.59
N TYR A 23 2.99 2.95 5.20
CA TYR A 23 4.00 2.36 6.07
C TYR A 23 4.41 3.27 7.23
N ASN A 24 4.37 4.58 7.05
CA ASN A 24 4.83 5.51 8.10
C ASN A 24 3.67 6.16 8.87
N THR A 25 2.69 6.76 8.18
CA THR A 25 1.64 7.52 8.86
C THR A 25 0.52 6.62 9.39
N VAL A 26 0.07 5.67 8.59
CA VAL A 26 -1.07 4.81 8.96
C VAL A 26 -0.64 3.75 9.96
N LEU A 27 0.37 2.94 9.62
CA LEU A 27 0.78 1.81 10.46
C LEU A 27 1.48 2.25 11.73
N SER A 28 2.16 3.39 11.74
CA SER A 28 2.81 3.92 12.96
C SER A 28 1.83 4.24 14.09
N GLY A 29 0.57 4.49 13.77
CA GLY A 29 -0.48 4.68 14.77
C GLY A 29 -0.77 3.44 15.61
N MET A 30 -0.45 2.25 15.11
CA MET A 30 -0.75 0.97 15.75
C MET A 30 0.53 0.33 16.32
N ALA A 31 0.42 -0.35 17.45
CA ALA A 31 1.52 -1.17 17.97
C ALA A 31 1.73 -2.41 17.09
N LEU A 32 2.95 -2.96 17.10
CA LEU A 32 3.30 -4.15 16.31
C LEU A 32 2.44 -5.38 16.63
N ASP A 33 1.94 -5.47 17.88
CA ASP A 33 1.04 -6.55 18.30
C ASP A 33 -0.43 -6.33 17.90
N GLY A 34 -0.73 -5.18 17.28
CA GLY A 34 -2.08 -4.80 16.84
C GLY A 34 -3.07 -4.49 17.97
N LYS A 35 -2.64 -4.41 19.24
CA LYS A 35 -3.54 -4.33 20.41
C LYS A 35 -3.61 -2.94 21.03
N SER A 36 -2.76 -2.01 20.61
CA SER A 36 -2.65 -0.67 21.14
C SER A 36 -2.42 0.33 20.01
N PHE A 37 -2.86 1.57 20.20
CA PHE A 37 -2.80 2.58 19.15
C PHE A 37 -2.67 3.99 19.75
N PHE A 38 -2.28 4.95 18.92
CA PHE A 38 -2.36 6.37 19.22
C PHE A 38 -3.70 6.96 18.77
N TYR A 39 -4.30 7.79 19.59
CA TYR A 39 -5.41 8.66 19.17
C TYR A 39 -4.88 9.83 18.36
N VAL A 40 -3.87 10.51 18.91
CA VAL A 40 -3.09 11.52 18.20
C VAL A 40 -1.77 10.87 17.83
N ASN A 41 -1.47 10.83 16.53
CA ASN A 41 -0.28 10.20 15.98
C ASN A 41 0.68 11.27 15.44
N PRO A 42 1.43 11.98 16.29
CA PRO A 42 2.38 13.00 15.85
C PRO A 42 3.61 12.34 15.21
N LEU A 43 4.31 13.07 14.36
CA LEU A 43 5.56 12.61 13.74
C LEU A 43 6.67 12.37 14.76
N SER A 44 6.63 13.10 15.88
CA SER A 44 7.60 12.96 16.97
C SER A 44 6.89 13.06 18.31
N VAL A 45 7.23 12.17 19.24
CA VAL A 45 6.77 12.20 20.63
C VAL A 45 7.96 12.50 21.52
N VAL A 46 7.92 13.66 22.19
CA VAL A 46 8.92 14.07 23.19
C VAL A 46 8.26 14.01 24.56
N PRO A 47 8.53 12.99 25.39
CA PRO A 47 7.82 12.77 26.66
C PRO A 47 7.84 13.98 27.59
N SER A 48 8.97 14.65 27.74
CA SER A 48 9.09 15.85 28.58
C SER A 48 8.21 16.99 28.10
N ALA A 49 8.08 17.19 26.79
CA ALA A 49 7.21 18.23 26.22
C ALA A 49 5.72 17.89 26.39
N CYS A 50 5.34 16.61 26.26
CA CYS A 50 3.95 16.18 26.46
C CYS A 50 3.44 16.43 27.88
N HIS A 51 4.31 16.42 28.88
CA HIS A 51 3.94 16.71 30.26
C HIS A 51 3.99 18.19 30.60
N ALA A 52 4.89 18.94 30.01
CA ALA A 52 5.11 20.37 30.34
C ALA A 52 4.23 21.33 29.54
N ASP A 53 3.91 21.01 28.29
CA ASP A 53 3.13 21.88 27.38
C ASP A 53 1.64 21.50 27.45
N SER A 54 0.79 22.44 27.87
CA SER A 54 -0.66 22.25 27.97
C SER A 54 -1.30 21.90 26.60
N ARG A 55 -0.72 22.34 25.50
CA ARG A 55 -1.19 22.04 24.12
C ARG A 55 -0.97 20.58 23.76
N LEU A 56 -0.05 19.88 24.42
CA LEU A 56 0.32 18.50 24.16
C LEU A 56 -0.23 17.49 25.17
N GLN A 57 -1.04 17.93 26.15
CA GLN A 57 -1.61 17.06 27.19
C GLN A 57 -2.45 15.89 26.64
N HIS A 58 -3.05 16.06 25.45
CA HIS A 58 -3.82 15.03 24.77
C HIS A 58 -2.93 14.00 24.02
N VAL A 59 -1.64 14.29 23.83
CA VAL A 59 -0.69 13.36 23.22
C VAL A 59 -0.21 12.36 24.27
N LYS A 60 -0.42 11.08 24.01
CA LYS A 60 0.11 10.01 24.86
C LYS A 60 1.50 9.62 24.38
N THR A 61 2.40 9.35 25.32
CA THR A 61 3.78 8.95 25.02
C THR A 61 3.91 7.47 24.67
N VAL A 62 2.87 6.69 24.97
CA VAL A 62 2.79 5.25 24.69
C VAL A 62 1.41 4.95 24.10
N ARG A 63 1.35 4.03 23.16
CA ARG A 63 0.08 3.56 22.58
C ARG A 63 -0.81 2.96 23.64
N GLN A 64 -2.10 3.26 23.58
CA GLN A 64 -3.11 2.86 24.57
C GLN A 64 -4.01 1.77 23.99
N LYS A 65 -4.49 0.87 24.84
CA LYS A 65 -5.49 -0.15 24.46
C LYS A 65 -6.87 0.45 24.19
N TRP A 66 -7.15 1.58 24.81
CA TRP A 66 -8.44 2.26 24.70
C TRP A 66 -8.31 3.77 24.89
N PHE A 67 -9.25 4.49 24.30
CA PHE A 67 -9.49 5.93 24.52
C PHE A 67 -10.98 6.15 24.75
N GLY A 68 -11.34 7.21 25.48
CA GLY A 68 -12.74 7.58 25.71
C GLY A 68 -13.52 7.96 24.46
N CYS A 69 -12.82 8.21 23.35
CA CYS A 69 -13.39 8.42 22.02
C CYS A 69 -12.79 7.40 21.04
N ALA A 70 -13.61 6.69 20.30
CA ALA A 70 -13.22 5.59 19.42
C ALA A 70 -13.24 5.99 17.92
N CYS A 71 -12.85 7.22 17.56
CA CYS A 71 -12.87 7.64 16.14
C CYS A 71 -11.62 7.18 15.37
N CYS A 72 -10.45 7.09 15.99
CA CYS A 72 -9.19 6.78 15.30
C CYS A 72 -9.00 5.29 15.03
N PRO A 73 -9.21 4.35 15.97
CA PRO A 73 -9.08 2.92 15.73
C PRO A 73 -9.98 2.39 14.60
N PRO A 74 -11.26 2.76 14.51
CA PRO A 74 -12.11 2.36 13.39
C PRO A 74 -11.60 2.85 12.04
N ASN A 75 -10.94 4.01 11.97
CA ASN A 75 -10.34 4.49 10.73
C ASN A 75 -9.10 3.68 10.32
N ILE A 76 -8.28 3.24 11.28
CA ILE A 76 -7.18 2.31 11.01
C ILE A 76 -7.74 0.97 10.54
N ALA A 77 -8.72 0.42 11.26
CA ALA A 77 -9.37 -0.83 10.88
C ALA A 77 -9.99 -0.76 9.48
N ARG A 78 -10.64 0.35 9.16
CA ARG A 78 -11.24 0.59 7.85
C ARG A 78 -10.22 0.58 6.71
N ILE A 79 -9.07 1.26 6.88
CA ILE A 79 -8.05 1.27 5.82
C ILE A 79 -7.36 -0.08 5.69
N VAL A 80 -7.04 -0.75 6.79
CA VAL A 80 -6.41 -2.08 6.79
C VAL A 80 -7.34 -3.11 6.12
N SER A 81 -8.63 -3.14 6.46
CA SER A 81 -9.59 -4.05 5.86
C SER A 81 -9.89 -3.78 4.38
N SER A 82 -9.57 -2.59 3.88
CA SER A 82 -9.74 -2.20 2.48
C SER A 82 -8.42 -2.06 1.71
N ILE A 83 -7.32 -2.58 2.24
CA ILE A 83 -5.97 -2.33 1.69
C ILE A 83 -5.82 -2.83 0.25
N ALA A 84 -6.48 -3.93 -0.12
CA ALA A 84 -6.49 -4.44 -1.49
C ALA A 84 -6.95 -3.40 -2.51
N ALA A 85 -7.93 -2.55 -2.14
CA ALA A 85 -8.42 -1.47 -2.98
C ALA A 85 -7.41 -0.31 -3.16
N TYR A 86 -6.32 -0.31 -2.41
CA TYR A 86 -5.20 0.61 -2.56
C TYR A 86 -4.04 -0.04 -3.33
N ALA A 87 -3.93 -1.37 -3.26
CA ALA A 87 -2.86 -2.10 -3.92
C ALA A 87 -3.03 -2.18 -5.43
N PHE A 88 -4.28 -2.13 -5.92
CA PHE A 88 -4.58 -2.34 -7.33
C PHE A 88 -5.52 -1.28 -7.89
N THR A 89 -5.36 -1.01 -9.19
CA THR A 89 -6.35 -0.32 -10.02
C THR A 89 -6.61 -1.16 -11.26
N GLU A 90 -7.86 -1.26 -11.66
CA GLU A 90 -8.24 -2.04 -12.83
C GLU A 90 -9.26 -1.29 -13.71
N ASN A 91 -9.23 -1.60 -14.98
CA ASN A 91 -10.29 -1.31 -15.93
C ASN A 91 -10.59 -2.57 -16.75
N GLU A 92 -11.29 -2.48 -17.86
CA GLU A 92 -11.72 -3.63 -18.64
C GLU A 92 -10.55 -4.55 -19.05
N ASP A 93 -9.49 -3.98 -19.58
CA ASP A 93 -8.34 -4.69 -20.18
C ASP A 93 -7.02 -4.55 -19.42
N THR A 94 -7.01 -3.88 -18.29
CA THR A 94 -5.78 -3.54 -17.56
C THR A 94 -5.90 -3.83 -16.07
N LEU A 95 -4.81 -4.32 -15.48
CA LEU A 95 -4.62 -4.42 -14.03
C LEU A 95 -3.29 -3.79 -13.66
N LEU A 96 -3.31 -2.79 -12.80
CA LEU A 96 -2.12 -2.11 -12.29
C LEU A 96 -1.89 -2.46 -10.83
N THR A 97 -0.67 -2.83 -10.49
CA THR A 97 -0.20 -3.09 -9.14
C THR A 97 0.56 -1.86 -8.62
N HIS A 98 0.08 -1.26 -7.54
CA HIS A 98 0.66 -0.07 -6.92
C HIS A 98 1.45 -0.37 -5.66
N LEU A 99 0.97 -1.35 -4.86
CA LEU A 99 1.62 -1.80 -3.61
C LEU A 99 1.87 -3.30 -3.69
N TYR A 100 3.07 -3.70 -3.33
CA TYR A 100 3.49 -5.10 -3.35
C TYR A 100 3.14 -5.80 -2.03
N LEU A 101 1.85 -5.94 -1.78
CA LEU A 101 1.33 -6.72 -0.67
C LEU A 101 1.28 -8.20 -1.06
N GLY A 102 1.78 -9.07 -0.20
CA GLY A 102 1.68 -10.52 -0.40
C GLY A 102 0.22 -10.97 -0.50
N GLY A 103 -0.08 -11.82 -1.50
CA GLY A 103 -1.43 -12.32 -1.70
C GLY A 103 -1.77 -12.56 -3.17
N SER A 104 -3.05 -12.76 -3.46
CA SER A 104 -3.52 -13.05 -4.82
C SER A 104 -4.72 -12.19 -5.18
N ILE A 105 -4.80 -11.80 -6.46
CA ILE A 105 -5.96 -11.14 -7.06
C ILE A 105 -6.41 -11.92 -8.28
N ARG A 106 -7.72 -12.04 -8.45
CA ARG A 106 -8.34 -12.62 -9.63
C ARG A 106 -8.95 -11.52 -10.48
N LYS A 107 -8.52 -11.42 -11.73
CA LYS A 107 -8.98 -10.42 -12.69
C LYS A 107 -9.65 -11.11 -13.87
N THR A 108 -10.86 -10.69 -14.19
CA THR A 108 -11.55 -11.10 -15.43
C THR A 108 -11.28 -10.05 -16.50
N PHE A 109 -10.67 -10.48 -17.58
CA PHE A 109 -10.45 -9.74 -18.83
C PHE A 109 -11.52 -10.16 -19.85
N PRO A 110 -11.72 -9.42 -20.93
CA PRO A 110 -12.67 -9.79 -21.98
C PRO A 110 -12.42 -11.19 -22.59
N THR A 111 -11.16 -11.66 -22.58
CA THR A 111 -10.75 -12.94 -23.16
C THR A 111 -10.69 -14.09 -22.15
N GLY A 112 -10.81 -13.85 -20.85
CA GLY A 112 -10.72 -14.88 -19.84
C GLY A 112 -10.33 -14.36 -18.47
N THR A 113 -10.09 -15.26 -17.53
CA THR A 113 -9.75 -14.91 -16.16
C THR A 113 -8.29 -15.26 -15.86
N LEU A 114 -7.60 -14.33 -15.20
CA LEU A 114 -6.22 -14.46 -14.74
C LEU A 114 -6.18 -14.35 -13.21
N THR A 115 -5.44 -15.25 -12.57
CA THR A 115 -5.04 -15.11 -11.17
C THR A 115 -3.60 -14.64 -11.13
N LEU A 116 -3.37 -13.51 -10.45
CA LEU A 116 -2.06 -12.94 -10.19
C LEU A 116 -1.74 -13.12 -8.71
N SER A 117 -0.63 -13.80 -8.41
CA SER A 117 -0.15 -14.02 -7.04
C SER A 117 1.16 -13.29 -6.85
N ILE A 118 1.28 -12.55 -5.73
CA ILE A 118 2.45 -11.77 -5.35
C ILE A 118 3.05 -12.40 -4.12
N ALA A 119 4.32 -12.81 -4.19
CA ALA A 119 5.15 -13.11 -3.04
C ALA A 119 6.09 -11.92 -2.79
N SER A 120 6.03 -11.37 -1.58
CA SER A 120 6.74 -10.14 -1.21
C SER A 120 6.91 -10.06 0.29
N ASP A 121 8.09 -9.71 0.74
CA ASP A 121 8.43 -9.38 2.13
C ASP A 121 8.64 -7.86 2.32
N MET A 122 8.06 -7.05 1.42
CA MET A 122 8.08 -5.59 1.54
C MET A 122 7.49 -5.13 2.88
N PRO A 123 8.08 -4.15 3.55
CA PRO A 123 9.20 -3.28 3.11
C PRO A 123 10.60 -3.80 3.51
N TRP A 124 10.74 -5.03 3.99
CA TRP A 124 11.99 -5.57 4.54
C TRP A 124 12.93 -6.11 3.46
N ASP A 125 12.36 -6.69 2.41
CA ASP A 125 13.10 -7.16 1.23
C ASP A 125 12.45 -6.59 -0.04
N GLY A 126 13.29 -6.12 -0.97
CA GLY A 126 12.84 -5.57 -2.25
C GLY A 126 12.59 -6.62 -3.33
N HIS A 127 12.77 -7.91 -3.04
CA HIS A 127 12.51 -8.98 -4.00
C HIS A 127 11.01 -9.27 -4.09
N ILE A 128 10.47 -9.17 -5.30
CA ILE A 128 9.05 -9.42 -5.59
C ILE A 128 8.95 -10.51 -6.65
N THR A 129 8.22 -11.57 -6.34
CA THR A 129 7.87 -12.59 -7.32
C THR A 129 6.39 -12.49 -7.67
N VAL A 130 6.10 -12.39 -8.96
CA VAL A 130 4.74 -12.40 -9.49
C VAL A 130 4.52 -13.67 -10.28
N THR A 131 3.51 -14.45 -9.89
CA THR A 131 3.10 -15.66 -10.59
C THR A 131 1.74 -15.44 -11.24
N LEU A 132 1.64 -15.78 -12.52
CA LEU A 132 0.41 -15.67 -13.30
C LEU A 132 -0.15 -17.07 -13.57
N HIS A 133 -1.44 -17.27 -13.34
CA HIS A 133 -2.14 -18.50 -13.64
C HIS A 133 -3.44 -18.20 -14.38
N ALA A 134 -3.64 -18.89 -15.51
CA ALA A 134 -4.88 -18.86 -16.29
C ALA A 134 -5.15 -20.22 -16.90
N ASP A 135 -6.40 -20.65 -16.90
CA ASP A 135 -6.82 -21.95 -17.45
C ASP A 135 -6.85 -21.96 -18.99
N ALA A 136 -6.88 -20.79 -19.62
CA ALA A 136 -6.86 -20.58 -21.06
C ALA A 136 -6.08 -19.30 -21.39
N PRO A 137 -5.66 -19.11 -22.65
CA PRO A 137 -4.98 -17.89 -23.06
C PRO A 137 -5.81 -16.64 -22.74
N VAL A 138 -5.21 -15.70 -22.04
CA VAL A 138 -5.80 -14.41 -21.66
C VAL A 138 -5.01 -13.27 -22.30
N SER A 139 -5.72 -12.28 -22.84
CA SER A 139 -5.14 -11.05 -23.37
C SER A 139 -5.53 -9.87 -22.50
N GLY A 140 -4.54 -9.07 -22.12
CA GLY A 140 -4.72 -7.88 -21.29
C GLY A 140 -3.38 -7.25 -20.95
N THR A 141 -3.43 -6.13 -20.25
CA THR A 141 -2.25 -5.38 -19.80
C THR A 141 -2.08 -5.54 -18.29
N LEU A 142 -0.87 -5.91 -17.88
CA LEU A 142 -0.45 -5.89 -16.50
C LEU A 142 0.59 -4.80 -16.32
N GLY A 143 0.43 -3.95 -15.29
CA GLY A 143 1.40 -2.92 -14.97
C GLY A 143 1.85 -3.02 -13.52
N PHE A 144 3.15 -2.91 -13.31
CA PHE A 144 3.79 -3.03 -12.00
C PHE A 144 4.57 -1.75 -11.71
N ARG A 145 4.22 -1.07 -10.63
CA ARG A 145 4.90 0.17 -10.25
C ARG A 145 6.38 -0.08 -9.94
N LEU A 146 7.23 0.74 -10.52
CA LEU A 146 8.65 0.83 -10.18
C LEU A 146 8.83 1.98 -9.19
N PRO A 147 9.02 1.71 -7.87
CA PRO A 147 9.06 2.75 -6.86
C PRO A 147 10.16 3.78 -7.11
N GLY A 148 9.87 5.06 -6.89
CA GLY A 148 10.84 6.14 -7.09
C GLY A 148 12.06 6.08 -6.15
N TRP A 149 11.90 5.42 -5.00
CA TRP A 149 13.02 5.17 -4.08
C TRP A 149 13.95 4.03 -4.54
N CYS A 150 13.57 3.25 -5.57
CA CYS A 150 14.40 2.21 -6.17
C CYS A 150 15.02 2.75 -7.47
N PRO A 151 16.28 3.25 -7.46
CA PRO A 151 16.86 3.94 -8.61
C PRO A 151 17.18 3.00 -9.79
N ASN A 152 17.41 1.73 -9.51
CA ASN A 152 17.81 0.74 -10.51
C ASN A 152 16.96 -0.54 -10.36
N PRO A 153 15.65 -0.50 -10.66
CA PRO A 153 14.82 -1.68 -10.59
C PRO A 153 15.23 -2.69 -11.66
N ASN A 154 15.45 -3.93 -11.25
CA ASN A 154 15.65 -5.03 -12.19
C ASN A 154 14.32 -5.76 -12.38
N VAL A 155 13.86 -5.85 -13.63
CA VAL A 155 12.62 -6.54 -13.99
C VAL A 155 12.96 -7.67 -14.94
N THR A 156 12.63 -8.90 -14.53
CA THR A 156 12.78 -10.10 -15.37
C THR A 156 11.39 -10.66 -15.69
N ALA A 157 11.12 -10.89 -16.96
CA ALA A 157 9.87 -11.47 -17.41
C ALA A 157 10.11 -12.34 -18.67
N ASP A 158 9.19 -13.27 -18.94
CA ASP A 158 9.27 -14.15 -20.13
C ASP A 158 8.97 -13.41 -21.44
N LYS A 159 8.46 -12.19 -21.36
CA LYS A 159 8.12 -11.34 -22.50
C LYS A 159 8.79 -9.98 -22.38
N PRO A 160 8.97 -9.26 -23.50
CA PRO A 160 9.50 -7.90 -23.48
C PRO A 160 8.69 -6.99 -22.54
N VAL A 161 9.39 -6.22 -21.73
CA VAL A 161 8.83 -5.26 -20.79
C VAL A 161 8.97 -3.85 -21.33
N ARG A 162 7.88 -3.10 -21.36
CA ARG A 162 7.86 -1.67 -21.64
C ARG A 162 7.79 -0.88 -20.34
N VAL A 163 8.60 0.14 -20.20
CA VAL A 163 8.55 1.04 -19.03
C VAL A 163 7.97 2.39 -19.46
N ALA A 164 6.93 2.85 -18.76
CA ALA A 164 6.33 4.16 -18.96
C ALA A 164 5.71 4.65 -17.64
N ASP A 165 5.77 5.95 -17.36
CA ASP A 165 5.16 6.61 -16.19
C ASP A 165 5.52 5.97 -14.84
N GLY A 166 6.70 5.34 -14.77
CA GLY A 166 7.19 4.63 -13.60
C GLY A 166 6.53 3.26 -13.37
N TYR A 167 5.96 2.65 -14.42
CA TYR A 167 5.45 1.28 -14.42
C TYR A 167 6.16 0.43 -15.46
N ALA A 168 6.36 -0.85 -15.13
CA ALA A 168 6.74 -1.91 -16.04
C ALA A 168 5.47 -2.61 -16.53
N TYR A 169 5.30 -2.69 -17.85
CA TYR A 169 4.16 -3.30 -18.53
C TYR A 169 4.59 -4.51 -19.33
#